data_ef00cf92376dd0e27cc06334abb0f557
#
_entry.id   ef00cf92376dd0e27cc06334abb0f557
#
_cell.length_a   1.000
_cell.length_b   1.000
_cell.length_c   1.000
_cell.angle_alpha   90.00
_cell.angle_beta   90.00
_cell.angle_gamma   90.00
#
_symmetry.space_group_name_H-M   'P 1'
#
loop_
_entity.id
_entity.type
_entity.pdbx_description
1 polymer ?
#
loop_
_entity_poly.entity_id
_entity_poly.type
_entity_poly.pdbx_seq_one_letter_code
_entity_poly.pdbx_strand_id
1 'polypeptide(L)'
;MQIYQPLEPDDYLMIERMPVKPATTTVRYFCSAFKHDEDEGACLRESWPFFRVGIINGTGAKSFCSSQPNADEETKCYQSISAIVGRMTLGEPEKSVSACGKFPESEQDICYGAIAQAVLEENRSDAGEAIALCKLAPGVHANECMSTLVEHAASIFGRDILRYNRFCALLPSALQRECMQTR
;
A
#
# COMPACT_ATOMS: atom_id res chain seq x y z
N MET A 1 -10.98 -28.89 1.97
CA MET A 1 -10.39 -27.61 2.45
C MET A 1 -9.29 -27.25 1.48
N GLN A 2 -9.54 -26.31 0.56
CA GLN A 2 -8.46 -25.80 -0.30
C GLN A 2 -7.61 -24.86 0.57
N ILE A 3 -6.34 -25.23 0.77
CA ILE A 3 -5.38 -24.36 1.46
C ILE A 3 -4.95 -23.34 0.41
N TYR A 4 -5.31 -22.08 0.64
CA TYR A 4 -4.78 -20.97 -0.14
C TYR A 4 -3.27 -20.88 0.10
N GLN A 5 -2.48 -20.97 -0.95
CA GLN A 5 -1.04 -20.74 -0.91
C GLN A 5 -0.74 -19.40 -1.59
N PRO A 6 -0.06 -18.46 -0.90
CA PRO A 6 0.41 -17.24 -1.55
C PRO A 6 1.30 -17.59 -2.76
N LEU A 7 1.25 -16.74 -3.78
CA LEU A 7 2.11 -16.90 -4.95
C LEU A 7 3.58 -16.70 -4.57
N GLU A 8 4.43 -17.61 -5.01
CA GLU A 8 5.88 -17.48 -4.87
C GLU A 8 6.46 -16.50 -5.92
N PRO A 9 7.66 -15.93 -5.68
CA PRO A 9 8.27 -14.98 -6.62
C PRO A 9 8.35 -15.47 -8.07
N ASP A 10 8.59 -16.77 -8.28
CA ASP A 10 8.67 -17.37 -9.60
C ASP A 10 7.30 -17.44 -10.28
N ASP A 11 6.21 -17.56 -9.51
CA ASP A 11 4.85 -17.54 -10.03
C ASP A 11 4.50 -16.17 -10.62
N TYR A 12 4.99 -15.08 -10.00
CA TYR A 12 4.82 -13.72 -10.55
C TYR A 12 5.48 -13.56 -11.91
N LEU A 13 6.68 -14.12 -12.11
CA LEU A 13 7.37 -14.09 -13.40
C LEU A 13 6.61 -14.89 -14.47
N MET A 14 6.01 -16.01 -14.09
CA MET A 14 5.16 -16.80 -14.98
C MET A 14 3.92 -16.03 -15.41
N ILE A 15 3.24 -15.37 -14.44
CA ILE A 15 2.05 -14.55 -14.71
C ILE A 15 2.37 -13.40 -15.66
N GLU A 16 3.51 -12.73 -15.50
CA GLU A 16 3.94 -11.65 -16.38
C GLU A 16 4.11 -12.08 -17.83
N ARG A 17 4.50 -13.32 -18.06
CA ARG A 17 4.73 -13.92 -19.40
C ARG A 17 3.47 -14.50 -20.03
N MET A 18 2.35 -14.53 -19.32
CA MET A 18 1.10 -15.05 -19.88
C MET A 18 0.64 -14.21 -21.07
N PRO A 19 0.38 -14.84 -22.23
CA PRO A 19 -0.02 -14.11 -23.44
C PRO A 19 -1.43 -13.49 -23.30
N VAL A 20 -2.29 -14.09 -22.46
CA VAL A 20 -3.64 -13.60 -22.18
C VAL A 20 -3.80 -13.51 -20.66
N LYS A 21 -4.09 -12.32 -20.15
CA LYS A 21 -4.39 -12.09 -18.74
C LYS A 21 -5.90 -12.25 -18.48
N PRO A 22 -6.30 -12.90 -17.39
CA PRO A 22 -7.72 -13.04 -17.07
C PRO A 22 -8.37 -11.66 -16.80
N ALA A 23 -9.64 -11.53 -17.14
CA ALA A 23 -10.43 -10.38 -16.70
C ALA A 23 -10.73 -10.49 -15.19
N THR A 24 -11.00 -9.34 -14.53
CA THR A 24 -11.38 -9.32 -13.11
C THR A 24 -12.58 -10.22 -12.82
N THR A 25 -13.57 -10.26 -13.73
CA THR A 25 -14.75 -11.15 -13.63
C THR A 25 -14.39 -12.63 -13.62
N THR A 26 -13.38 -13.04 -14.41
CA THR A 26 -12.89 -14.41 -14.45
C THR A 26 -12.23 -14.78 -13.13
N VAL A 27 -11.37 -13.92 -12.60
CA VAL A 27 -10.72 -14.12 -11.30
C VAL A 27 -11.76 -14.21 -10.19
N ARG A 28 -12.74 -13.30 -10.19
CA ARG A 28 -13.84 -13.31 -9.21
C ARG A 28 -14.62 -14.64 -9.25
N TYR A 29 -14.90 -15.15 -10.42
CA TYR A 29 -15.58 -16.43 -10.56
C TYR A 29 -14.81 -17.59 -9.88
N PHE A 30 -13.49 -17.64 -10.01
CA PHE A 30 -12.68 -18.64 -9.32
C PHE A 30 -12.61 -18.40 -7.82
N CYS A 31 -12.44 -17.15 -7.38
CA CYS A 31 -12.36 -16.83 -5.97
C CYS A 31 -13.68 -17.02 -5.23
N SER A 32 -14.84 -16.87 -5.89
CA SER A 32 -16.16 -17.11 -5.30
C SER A 32 -16.43 -18.56 -4.89
N ALA A 33 -15.51 -19.49 -5.20
CA ALA A 33 -15.56 -20.86 -4.67
C ALA A 33 -15.26 -20.94 -3.16
N PHE A 34 -14.64 -19.91 -2.58
CA PHE A 34 -14.43 -19.80 -1.13
C PHE A 34 -15.76 -19.48 -0.43
N LYS A 35 -15.93 -20.03 0.78
CA LYS A 35 -17.19 -19.91 1.54
C LYS A 35 -17.24 -18.67 2.43
N HIS A 36 -16.08 -18.10 2.75
CA HIS A 36 -15.94 -16.96 3.64
C HIS A 36 -15.43 -15.76 2.84
N ASP A 37 -16.04 -14.61 3.06
CA ASP A 37 -15.67 -13.35 2.37
C ASP A 37 -14.19 -13.00 2.54
N GLU A 38 -13.61 -13.32 3.69
CA GLU A 38 -12.20 -13.13 3.99
C GLU A 38 -11.28 -13.94 3.06
N ASP A 39 -11.62 -15.20 2.83
CA ASP A 39 -10.87 -16.10 1.94
C ASP A 39 -11.06 -15.68 0.47
N GLU A 40 -12.30 -15.33 0.09
CA GLU A 40 -12.61 -14.79 -1.24
C GLU A 40 -11.84 -13.49 -1.48
N GLY A 41 -11.86 -12.57 -0.50
CA GLY A 41 -11.15 -11.31 -0.57
C GLY A 41 -9.63 -11.50 -0.67
N ALA A 42 -9.06 -12.42 0.10
CA ALA A 42 -7.64 -12.76 0.02
C ALA A 42 -7.26 -13.30 -1.36
N CYS A 43 -8.04 -14.25 -1.90
CA CYS A 43 -7.85 -14.80 -3.24
C CYS A 43 -7.87 -13.69 -4.31
N LEU A 44 -8.83 -12.78 -4.21
CA LEU A 44 -8.95 -11.65 -5.15
C LEU A 44 -7.73 -10.71 -5.05
N ARG A 45 -7.29 -10.35 -3.84
CA ARG A 45 -6.11 -9.49 -3.64
C ARG A 45 -4.84 -10.11 -4.22
N GLU A 46 -4.63 -11.41 -3.99
CA GLU A 46 -3.45 -12.11 -4.51
C GLU A 46 -3.44 -12.25 -6.03
N SER A 47 -4.56 -12.00 -6.69
CA SER A 47 -4.62 -11.95 -8.16
C SER A 47 -4.02 -10.66 -8.77
N TRP A 48 -3.56 -9.72 -7.95
CA TRP A 48 -3.02 -8.42 -8.40
C TRP A 48 -1.96 -8.50 -9.52
N PRO A 49 -1.09 -9.54 -9.61
CA PRO A 49 -0.09 -9.59 -10.67
C PRO A 49 -0.68 -9.63 -12.08
N PHE A 50 -1.90 -10.16 -12.24
CA PHE A 50 -2.62 -10.13 -13.51
C PHE A 50 -3.00 -8.70 -13.94
N PHE A 51 -3.15 -7.80 -12.96
CA PHE A 51 -3.59 -6.41 -13.14
C PHE A 51 -2.48 -5.39 -12.85
N ARG A 52 -1.22 -5.87 -12.71
CA ARG A 52 -0.06 -5.12 -12.25
C ARG A 52 0.08 -3.73 -12.86
N VAL A 53 0.02 -3.61 -14.18
CA VAL A 53 0.22 -2.33 -14.86
C VAL A 53 -0.81 -1.29 -14.43
N GLY A 54 -2.09 -1.68 -14.37
CA GLY A 54 -3.17 -0.80 -13.92
C GLY A 54 -3.04 -0.42 -12.44
N ILE A 55 -2.61 -1.37 -11.59
CA ILE A 55 -2.41 -1.14 -10.16
C ILE A 55 -1.23 -0.18 -9.92
N ILE A 56 -0.05 -0.46 -10.49
CA ILE A 56 1.16 0.35 -10.26
C ILE A 56 1.00 1.80 -10.74
N ASN A 57 0.27 2.02 -11.82
CA ASN A 57 0.02 3.38 -12.31
C ASN A 57 -1.27 4.01 -11.76
N GLY A 58 -1.99 3.32 -10.88
CA GLY A 58 -3.23 3.76 -10.21
C GLY A 58 -4.50 3.68 -11.05
N THR A 59 -4.41 3.50 -12.38
CA THR A 59 -5.60 3.55 -13.26
C THR A 59 -6.55 2.35 -13.10
N GLY A 60 -6.04 1.22 -12.60
CA GLY A 60 -6.79 -0.01 -12.39
C GLY A 60 -7.23 -0.25 -10.94
N ALA A 61 -6.77 0.56 -9.99
CA ALA A 61 -7.00 0.35 -8.56
C ALA A 61 -8.49 0.24 -8.22
N LYS A 62 -9.30 1.19 -8.69
CA LYS A 62 -10.75 1.21 -8.43
C LYS A 62 -11.44 -0.04 -8.97
N SER A 63 -11.21 -0.41 -10.23
CA SER A 63 -11.86 -1.58 -10.83
C SER A 63 -11.42 -2.89 -10.20
N PHE A 64 -10.19 -2.96 -9.70
CA PHE A 64 -9.66 -4.12 -9.01
C PHE A 64 -10.26 -4.27 -7.61
N CYS A 65 -10.24 -3.22 -6.79
CA CYS A 65 -10.73 -3.30 -5.41
C CYS A 65 -12.27 -3.32 -5.31
N SER A 66 -13.01 -2.66 -6.21
CA SER A 66 -14.47 -2.76 -6.22
C SER A 66 -15.01 -4.16 -6.60
N SER A 67 -14.15 -5.10 -6.98
CA SER A 67 -14.53 -6.50 -7.18
C SER A 67 -14.57 -7.32 -5.88
N GLN A 68 -14.16 -6.76 -4.75
CA GLN A 68 -14.15 -7.44 -3.45
C GLN A 68 -15.56 -7.75 -2.95
N PRO A 69 -15.74 -8.79 -2.09
CA PRO A 69 -17.06 -9.26 -1.68
C PRO A 69 -17.84 -8.27 -0.81
N ASN A 70 -17.16 -7.43 -0.04
CA ASN A 70 -17.76 -6.42 0.83
C ASN A 70 -16.83 -5.23 1.07
N ALA A 71 -17.31 -4.20 1.76
CA ALA A 71 -16.58 -2.94 1.99
C ALA A 71 -15.31 -3.13 2.84
N ASP A 72 -15.31 -4.04 3.81
CA ASP A 72 -14.12 -4.30 4.63
C ASP A 72 -13.00 -4.90 3.78
N GLU A 73 -13.35 -5.86 2.92
CA GLU A 73 -12.40 -6.47 1.99
C GLU A 73 -11.95 -5.49 0.90
N GLU A 74 -12.83 -4.58 0.46
CA GLU A 74 -12.46 -3.47 -0.44
C GLU A 74 -11.41 -2.56 0.20
N THR A 75 -11.59 -2.16 1.46
CA THR A 75 -10.60 -1.36 2.21
C THR A 75 -9.27 -2.10 2.36
N LYS A 76 -9.29 -3.38 2.74
CA LYS A 76 -8.08 -4.22 2.80
C LYS A 76 -7.39 -4.34 1.44
N CYS A 77 -8.16 -4.35 0.35
CA CYS A 77 -7.62 -4.35 -1.00
C CYS A 77 -6.85 -3.05 -1.26
N TYR A 78 -7.43 -1.88 -0.98
CA TYR A 78 -6.73 -0.61 -1.16
C TYR A 78 -5.45 -0.53 -0.32
N GLN A 79 -5.47 -0.99 0.91
CA GLN A 79 -4.27 -1.08 1.76
C GLN A 79 -3.18 -1.96 1.11
N SER A 80 -3.56 -3.14 0.63
CA SER A 80 -2.64 -4.10 0.02
C SER A 80 -2.02 -3.58 -1.26
N ILE A 81 -2.84 -3.06 -2.20
CA ILE A 81 -2.32 -2.53 -3.47
C ILE A 81 -1.51 -1.26 -3.27
N SER A 82 -1.81 -0.44 -2.26
CA SER A 82 -1.03 0.74 -1.92
C SER A 82 0.39 0.38 -1.48
N ALA A 83 0.52 -0.64 -0.62
CA ALA A 83 1.84 -1.17 -0.23
C ALA A 83 2.61 -1.74 -1.45
N ILE A 84 1.91 -2.41 -2.38
CA ILE A 84 2.50 -2.91 -3.62
C ILE A 84 2.97 -1.74 -4.49
N VAL A 85 2.14 -0.71 -4.69
CA VAL A 85 2.53 0.50 -5.43
C VAL A 85 3.79 1.10 -4.82
N GLY A 86 3.83 1.28 -3.48
CA GLY A 86 4.97 1.82 -2.78
C GLY A 86 6.26 1.05 -3.06
N ARG A 87 6.23 -0.27 -2.92
CA ARG A 87 7.40 -1.13 -3.19
C ARG A 87 7.83 -1.13 -4.65
N MET A 88 6.89 -1.09 -5.58
CA MET A 88 7.17 -1.13 -7.01
C MET A 88 7.59 0.22 -7.60
N THR A 89 7.42 1.30 -6.85
CA THR A 89 7.80 2.67 -7.24
C THR A 89 8.88 3.28 -6.32
N LEU A 90 9.58 2.44 -5.55
CA LEU A 90 10.71 2.86 -4.73
C LEU A 90 11.72 3.69 -5.55
N GLY A 91 12.14 4.83 -5.00
CA GLY A 91 13.02 5.77 -5.69
C GLY A 91 12.34 6.64 -6.76
N GLU A 92 11.02 6.51 -6.97
CA GLU A 92 10.24 7.30 -7.93
C GLU A 92 9.05 8.01 -7.22
N PRO A 93 9.27 8.96 -6.29
CA PRO A 93 8.22 9.51 -5.42
C PRO A 93 7.09 10.20 -6.20
N GLU A 94 7.40 10.89 -7.30
CA GLU A 94 6.38 11.53 -8.14
C GLU A 94 5.46 10.51 -8.82
N LYS A 95 6.01 9.36 -9.22
CA LYS A 95 5.22 8.27 -9.79
C LYS A 95 4.29 7.64 -8.75
N SER A 96 4.80 7.45 -7.52
CA SER A 96 4.02 6.99 -6.39
C SER A 96 2.84 7.92 -6.10
N VAL A 97 3.11 9.21 -5.97
CA VAL A 97 2.09 10.25 -5.72
C VAL A 97 1.07 10.32 -6.86
N SER A 98 1.54 10.27 -8.11
CA SER A 98 0.67 10.24 -9.28
C SER A 98 -0.25 9.00 -9.32
N ALA A 99 0.21 7.86 -8.85
CA ALA A 99 -0.61 6.64 -8.76
C ALA A 99 -1.70 6.79 -7.71
N CYS A 100 -1.37 7.27 -6.50
CA CYS A 100 -2.33 7.51 -5.43
C CYS A 100 -3.40 8.54 -5.81
N GLY A 101 -3.03 9.59 -6.53
CA GLY A 101 -3.98 10.61 -7.00
C GLY A 101 -5.05 10.09 -7.96
N LYS A 102 -4.92 8.84 -8.45
CA LYS A 102 -5.93 8.17 -9.29
C LYS A 102 -6.82 7.20 -8.51
N PHE A 103 -6.55 7.00 -7.23
CA PHE A 103 -7.42 6.24 -6.35
C PHE A 103 -8.70 7.04 -6.07
N PRO A 104 -9.81 6.39 -5.65
CA PRO A 104 -10.95 7.11 -5.11
C PRO A 104 -10.52 8.08 -4.00
N GLU A 105 -11.11 9.26 -3.93
CA GLU A 105 -10.70 10.30 -2.98
C GLU A 105 -10.71 9.81 -1.52
N SER A 106 -11.69 8.98 -1.16
CA SER A 106 -11.79 8.34 0.16
C SER A 106 -10.61 7.41 0.50
N GLU A 107 -9.88 6.92 -0.51
CA GLU A 107 -8.82 5.92 -0.36
C GLU A 107 -7.41 6.51 -0.57
N GLN A 108 -7.33 7.79 -0.94
CA GLN A 108 -6.05 8.43 -1.22
C GLN A 108 -5.15 8.52 0.02
N ASP A 109 -5.72 8.80 1.20
CA ASP A 109 -4.96 8.86 2.45
C ASP A 109 -4.31 7.51 2.77
N ILE A 110 -5.07 6.42 2.61
CA ILE A 110 -4.56 5.05 2.76
C ILE A 110 -3.38 4.83 1.80
N CYS A 111 -3.53 5.27 0.55
CA CYS A 111 -2.49 5.10 -0.46
C CYS A 111 -1.22 5.87 -0.10
N TYR A 112 -1.31 7.16 0.18
CA TYR A 112 -0.12 7.97 0.52
C TYR A 112 0.57 7.46 1.78
N GLY A 113 -0.20 7.12 2.83
CA GLY A 113 0.33 6.56 4.07
C GLY A 113 1.05 5.24 3.87
N ALA A 114 0.43 4.30 3.14
CA ALA A 114 1.02 2.97 2.89
C ALA A 114 2.28 3.03 2.04
N ILE A 115 2.34 3.92 1.03
CA ILE A 115 3.54 4.13 0.22
C ILE A 115 4.67 4.70 1.08
N ALA A 116 4.39 5.74 1.87
CA ALA A 116 5.39 6.34 2.74
C ALA A 116 5.92 5.35 3.79
N GLN A 117 5.03 4.52 4.35
CA GLN A 117 5.42 3.43 5.24
C GLN A 117 6.34 2.43 4.53
N ALA A 118 6.01 1.99 3.31
CA ALA A 118 6.84 1.06 2.55
C ALA A 118 8.25 1.63 2.28
N VAL A 119 8.34 2.92 1.94
CA VAL A 119 9.62 3.62 1.78
C VAL A 119 10.42 3.66 3.08
N LEU A 120 9.75 3.96 4.22
CA LEU A 120 10.40 3.98 5.53
C LEU A 120 10.88 2.60 5.99
N GLU A 121 10.10 1.55 5.71
CA GLU A 121 10.47 0.17 6.03
C GLU A 121 11.70 -0.29 5.25
N GLU A 122 11.79 0.08 3.98
CA GLU A 122 12.92 -0.26 3.11
C GLU A 122 14.19 0.51 3.52
N ASN A 123 14.05 1.81 3.79
CA ASN A 123 15.18 2.65 4.17
C ASN A 123 15.06 3.20 5.60
N ARG A 124 15.16 2.31 6.59
CA ARG A 124 15.11 2.68 8.02
C ARG A 124 16.26 3.57 8.48
N SER A 125 17.31 3.71 7.69
CA SER A 125 18.45 4.58 8.02
C SER A 125 18.20 6.04 7.64
N ASP A 126 17.35 6.29 6.65
CA ASP A 126 17.01 7.63 6.17
C ASP A 126 15.49 7.79 5.99
N ALA A 127 14.84 8.31 7.02
CA ALA A 127 13.41 8.61 6.97
C ALA A 127 13.07 9.86 6.13
N GLY A 128 14.08 10.59 5.66
CA GLY A 128 13.88 11.81 4.88
C GLY A 128 13.14 11.57 3.58
N GLU A 129 13.37 10.43 2.92
CA GLU A 129 12.70 10.04 1.69
C GLU A 129 11.18 9.82 1.90
N ALA A 130 10.79 9.08 2.95
CA ALA A 130 9.39 8.87 3.28
C ALA A 130 8.66 10.20 3.61
N ILE A 131 9.32 11.08 4.38
CA ILE A 131 8.78 12.40 4.72
C ILE A 131 8.70 13.29 3.47
N ALA A 132 9.68 13.24 2.57
CA ALA A 132 9.66 13.98 1.31
C ALA A 132 8.50 13.53 0.43
N LEU A 133 8.22 12.23 0.37
CA LEU A 133 7.07 11.68 -0.34
C LEU A 133 5.74 12.23 0.22
N CYS A 134 5.55 12.24 1.54
CA CYS A 134 4.37 12.83 2.15
C CYS A 134 4.20 14.33 1.79
N LYS A 135 5.30 15.08 1.69
CA LYS A 135 5.26 16.49 1.28
C LYS A 135 4.81 16.70 -0.16
N LEU A 136 4.95 15.70 -1.02
CA LEU A 136 4.46 15.72 -2.40
C LEU A 136 2.97 15.40 -2.51
N ALA A 137 2.37 14.79 -1.49
CA ALA A 137 0.93 14.52 -1.47
C ALA A 137 0.15 15.85 -1.45
N PRO A 138 -0.95 15.96 -2.23
CA PRO A 138 -1.68 17.23 -2.36
C PRO A 138 -2.52 17.56 -1.14
N GLY A 139 -2.57 18.85 -0.76
CA GLY A 139 -3.50 19.38 0.23
C GLY A 139 -3.42 18.71 1.60
N VAL A 140 -4.55 18.21 2.08
CA VAL A 140 -4.70 17.59 3.41
C VAL A 140 -4.00 16.25 3.51
N HIS A 141 -3.86 15.53 2.40
CA HIS A 141 -3.23 14.20 2.34
C HIS A 141 -1.77 14.20 2.82
N ALA A 142 -1.07 15.33 2.67
CA ALA A 142 0.30 15.47 3.19
C ALA A 142 0.37 15.29 4.71
N ASN A 143 -0.58 15.84 5.44
CA ASN A 143 -0.64 15.72 6.90
C ASN A 143 -1.05 14.29 7.32
N GLU A 144 -2.08 13.72 6.69
CA GLU A 144 -2.54 12.36 6.96
C GLU A 144 -1.43 11.32 6.68
N CYS A 145 -0.70 11.48 5.57
CA CYS A 145 0.45 10.67 5.25
C CYS A 145 1.52 10.72 6.35
N MET A 146 1.84 11.91 6.88
CA MET A 146 2.81 12.07 7.97
C MET A 146 2.29 11.50 9.29
N SER A 147 1.00 11.65 9.59
CA SER A 147 0.37 11.04 10.78
C SER A 147 0.48 9.52 10.73
N THR A 148 0.22 8.91 9.58
CA THR A 148 0.41 7.46 9.37
C THR A 148 1.86 7.03 9.63
N LEU A 149 2.85 7.82 9.18
CA LEU A 149 4.25 7.53 9.50
C LEU A 149 4.54 7.59 11.01
N VAL A 150 3.96 8.56 11.73
CA VAL A 150 4.11 8.68 13.19
C VAL A 150 3.53 7.46 13.90
N GLU A 151 2.32 7.03 13.54
CA GLU A 151 1.65 5.86 14.11
C GLU A 151 2.47 4.58 13.95
N HIS A 152 3.10 4.41 12.80
CA HIS A 152 3.89 3.21 12.49
C HIS A 152 5.37 3.29 12.91
N ALA A 153 5.88 4.49 13.19
CA ALA A 153 7.31 4.71 13.50
C ALA A 153 7.80 3.85 14.68
N ALA A 154 7.00 3.71 15.74
CA ALA A 154 7.36 2.91 16.90
C ALA A 154 7.56 1.43 16.54
N SER A 155 6.74 0.87 15.65
CA SER A 155 6.87 -0.51 15.18
C SER A 155 8.07 -0.70 14.23
N ILE A 156 8.31 0.28 13.35
CA ILE A 156 9.38 0.23 12.34
C ILE A 156 10.76 0.35 13.00
N PHE A 157 10.92 1.30 13.91
CA PHE A 157 12.20 1.53 14.60
C PHE A 157 12.41 0.64 15.83
N GLY A 158 11.32 0.09 16.39
CA GLY A 158 11.38 -0.82 17.53
C GLY A 158 12.12 -0.20 18.75
N ARG A 159 13.23 -0.83 19.16
CA ARG A 159 14.04 -0.36 20.29
C ARG A 159 15.12 0.65 19.93
N ASP A 160 15.27 1.01 18.66
CA ASP A 160 16.28 1.98 18.22
C ASP A 160 15.82 3.41 18.49
N ILE A 161 16.01 3.84 19.74
CA ILE A 161 15.62 5.17 20.24
C ILE A 161 16.28 6.29 19.43
N LEU A 162 17.52 6.09 19.00
CA LEU A 162 18.25 7.14 18.29
C LEU A 162 17.66 7.38 16.91
N ARG A 163 17.31 6.33 16.18
CA ARG A 163 16.64 6.45 14.89
C ARG A 163 15.24 7.01 15.03
N TYR A 164 14.47 6.53 15.98
CA TYR A 164 13.14 7.05 16.28
C TYR A 164 13.18 8.57 16.55
N ASN A 165 14.06 9.03 17.44
CA ASN A 165 14.18 10.44 17.76
C ASN A 165 14.63 11.27 16.56
N ARG A 166 15.53 10.75 15.71
CA ARG A 166 15.92 11.42 14.46
C ARG A 166 14.74 11.54 13.50
N PHE A 167 13.96 10.49 13.34
CA PHE A 167 12.73 10.54 12.56
C PHE A 167 11.78 11.63 13.06
N CYS A 168 11.45 11.62 14.36
CA CYS A 168 10.55 12.63 14.93
C CYS A 168 11.08 14.08 14.71
N ALA A 169 12.40 14.29 14.79
CA ALA A 169 13.02 15.61 14.57
C ALA A 169 12.89 16.12 13.12
N LEU A 170 12.68 15.23 12.15
CA LEU A 170 12.49 15.59 10.73
C LEU A 170 11.06 16.01 10.39
N LEU A 171 10.10 15.70 11.26
CA LEU A 171 8.69 16.01 11.06
C LEU A 171 8.40 17.51 11.22
N PRO A 172 7.27 18.02 10.68
CA PRO A 172 6.76 19.35 11.02
C PRO A 172 6.58 19.53 12.53
N SER A 173 6.81 20.73 13.05
CA SER A 173 6.78 21.02 14.50
C SER A 173 5.48 20.59 15.21
N ALA A 174 4.35 20.61 14.50
CA ALA A 174 3.06 20.16 15.01
C ALA A 174 3.09 18.68 15.37
N LEU A 175 3.71 17.83 14.53
CA LEU A 175 3.76 16.37 14.69
C LEU A 175 4.96 15.91 15.54
N GLN A 176 5.98 16.74 15.74
CA GLN A 176 7.16 16.36 16.54
C GLN A 176 6.79 15.98 17.96
N ARG A 177 5.90 16.76 18.60
CA ARG A 177 5.44 16.48 19.99
C ARG A 177 4.66 15.18 20.07
N GLU A 178 3.74 14.98 19.15
CA GLU A 178 2.94 13.76 19.06
C GLU A 178 3.85 12.54 18.88
N CYS A 179 4.75 12.59 17.90
CA CYS A 179 5.73 11.54 17.64
C CYS A 179 6.52 11.16 18.90
N MET A 180 7.01 12.13 19.68
CA MET A 180 7.77 11.88 20.90
C MET A 180 6.92 11.29 22.04
N GLN A 181 5.60 11.41 22.00
CA GLN A 181 4.66 10.87 23.00
C GLN A 181 4.09 9.50 22.66
N THR A 182 4.08 9.13 21.39
CA THR A 182 3.46 7.87 20.87
C THR A 182 4.29 6.61 21.21
N ARG A 183 5.42 6.75 21.84
CA ARG A 183 6.34 5.68 22.19
C ARG A 183 6.06 4.97 23.52
#